data_014e4ecdec787d54502af05646e90e60
#
_entry.id   014e4ecdec787d54502af05646e90e60
#
_cell.length_a   1.000
_cell.length_b   1.000
_cell.length_c   1.000
_cell.angle_alpha   90.00
_cell.angle_beta   90.00
_cell.angle_gamma   90.00
#
_symmetry.space_group_name_H-M   'P 1'
#
loop_
_entity.id
_entity.type
_entity.pdbx_description
1 polymer ?
#
loop_
_entity_poly.entity_id
_entity_poly.type
_entity_poly.pdbx_seq_one_letter_code
_entity_poly.pdbx_strand_id
1 'polypeptide(L)'
;MLDAQEAGRAAARPGALAREVNAACREPIEAAGLGDGFRHRMGHAIGLDVHERPFLSVEDETPLEEGMTFTDEPSILLDSRFGVRVEDVIAVTASGGRLL
;
A
#
# COMPACT_ATOMS: atom_id res chain seq x y z
N MET A 1 -5.20 2.37 -11.03
CA MET A 1 -5.13 1.42 -9.90
C MET A 1 -3.90 0.52 -9.95
N LEU A 2 -3.63 -0.10 -11.08
CA LEU A 2 -2.46 -0.98 -11.21
C LEU A 2 -1.15 -0.22 -11.05
N ASP A 3 -1.06 1.00 -11.59
CA ASP A 3 0.13 1.84 -11.43
C ASP A 3 0.36 2.21 -9.97
N ALA A 4 -0.72 2.49 -9.22
CA ALA A 4 -0.63 2.80 -7.81
C ALA A 4 -0.15 1.59 -7.01
N GLN A 5 -0.70 0.43 -7.29
CA GLN A 5 -0.32 -0.82 -6.66
C GLN A 5 1.17 -1.12 -6.91
N GLU A 6 1.61 -0.98 -8.14
CA GLU A 6 3.01 -1.21 -8.51
C GLU A 6 3.95 -0.22 -7.83
N ALA A 7 3.59 1.06 -7.82
CA ALA A 7 4.41 2.10 -7.18
C ALA A 7 4.59 1.82 -5.68
N GLY A 8 3.51 1.47 -4.99
CA GLY A 8 3.58 1.12 -3.58
C GLY A 8 4.45 -0.12 -3.36
N ARG A 9 4.24 -1.14 -4.17
CA ARG A 9 5.02 -2.38 -4.08
C ARG A 9 6.51 -2.13 -4.31
N ALA A 10 6.86 -1.32 -5.30
CA ALA A 10 8.26 -1.00 -5.58
C ALA A 10 8.93 -0.25 -4.41
N ALA A 11 8.18 0.55 -3.68
CA ALA A 11 8.68 1.30 -2.54
C ALA A 11 8.84 0.45 -1.27
N ALA A 12 8.29 -0.75 -1.24
CA ALA A 12 8.30 -1.62 -0.06
C ALA A 12 9.65 -2.31 0.10
N ARG A 13 10.65 -1.54 0.51
CA ARG A 13 12.04 -1.99 0.70
C ARG A 13 12.42 -1.92 2.16
N PRO A 14 13.41 -2.71 2.60
CA PRO A 14 13.93 -2.60 3.97
C PRO A 14 14.40 -1.18 4.26
N GLY A 15 14.01 -0.66 5.42
CA GLY A 15 14.34 0.69 5.84
C GLY A 15 13.37 1.77 5.38
N ALA A 16 12.55 1.53 4.37
CA ALA A 16 11.50 2.45 3.99
C ALA A 16 10.46 2.53 5.12
N LEU A 17 9.94 3.72 5.39
CA LEU A 17 8.88 3.86 6.39
C LEU A 17 7.53 3.45 5.80
N ALA A 18 6.69 2.85 6.62
CA ALA A 18 5.35 2.43 6.17
C ALA A 18 4.58 3.59 5.51
N ARG A 19 4.66 4.80 6.08
CA ARG A 19 4.02 5.99 5.50
C ARG A 19 4.55 6.36 4.11
N GLU A 20 5.83 6.11 3.86
CA GLU A 20 6.45 6.40 2.57
C GLU A 20 5.95 5.45 1.49
N VAL A 21 5.75 4.20 1.84
CA VAL A 21 5.17 3.20 0.93
C VAL A 21 3.74 3.58 0.58
N ASN A 22 2.96 4.00 1.58
CA ASN A 22 1.60 4.49 1.37
C ASN A 22 1.60 5.73 0.46
N ALA A 23 2.52 6.67 0.67
CA ALA A 23 2.64 7.87 -0.15
C ALA A 23 2.98 7.55 -1.60
N ALA A 24 3.89 6.59 -1.83
CA ALA A 24 4.26 6.16 -3.17
C ALA A 24 3.06 5.55 -3.92
N CYS A 25 2.22 4.80 -3.23
CA CYS A 25 0.99 4.25 -3.80
C CYS A 25 -0.01 5.36 -4.13
N ARG A 26 -0.12 6.36 -3.26
CA ARG A 26 -1.08 7.45 -3.42
C ARG A 26 -0.74 8.37 -4.59
N GLU A 27 0.53 8.57 -4.88
CA GLU A 27 0.97 9.53 -5.89
C GLU A 27 0.33 9.35 -7.27
N PRO A 28 0.33 8.16 -7.90
CA PRO A 28 -0.33 7.99 -9.19
C PRO A 28 -1.83 8.27 -9.16
N ILE A 29 -2.48 8.02 -8.03
CA ILE A 29 -3.90 8.27 -7.86
C ILE A 29 -4.16 9.78 -7.81
N GLU A 30 -3.33 10.53 -7.09
CA GLU A 30 -3.42 11.98 -7.04
C GLU A 30 -3.10 12.61 -8.38
N ALA A 31 -2.09 12.09 -9.09
CA ALA A 31 -1.73 12.58 -10.42
C ALA A 31 -2.87 12.40 -11.43
N ALA A 32 -3.70 11.39 -11.25
CA ALA A 32 -4.88 11.17 -12.08
C ALA A 32 -6.10 12.01 -11.65
N GLY A 33 -5.97 12.84 -10.61
CA GLY A 33 -7.06 13.67 -10.10
C GLY A 33 -8.06 12.91 -9.22
N LEU A 34 -7.70 11.73 -8.73
CA LEU A 34 -8.59 10.85 -7.98
C LEU A 34 -8.22 10.72 -6.50
N GLY A 35 -7.34 11.59 -6.01
CA GLY A 35 -6.85 11.52 -4.63
C GLY A 35 -7.95 11.56 -3.57
N ASP A 36 -9.01 12.31 -3.80
CA ASP A 36 -10.12 12.41 -2.86
C ASP A 36 -10.85 11.07 -2.68
N GLY A 37 -10.77 10.20 -3.66
CA GLY A 37 -11.37 8.87 -3.58
C GLY A 37 -10.51 7.85 -2.86
N PHE A 38 -9.23 8.15 -2.62
CA PHE A 38 -8.31 7.28 -1.89
C PHE A 38 -8.41 7.62 -0.39
N ARG A 39 -9.39 7.04 0.27
CA ARG A 39 -9.76 7.38 1.65
C ARG A 39 -9.15 6.46 2.69
N HIS A 40 -8.66 5.31 2.27
CA HIS A 40 -8.09 4.31 3.16
C HIS A 40 -6.59 4.22 2.95
N ARG A 41 -5.93 3.46 3.81
CA ARG A 41 -4.51 3.18 3.66
C ARG A 41 -4.28 2.22 2.49
N MET A 42 -3.03 2.17 2.02
CA MET A 42 -2.64 1.24 0.96
C MET A 42 -2.81 -0.22 1.38
N GLY A 43 -2.52 -0.54 2.65
CA GLY A 43 -2.59 -1.91 3.10
C GLY A 43 -2.20 -2.05 4.57
N HIS A 44 -1.99 -3.29 4.98
CA HIS A 44 -1.65 -3.64 6.35
C HIS A 44 -0.78 -4.89 6.38
N ALA A 45 -0.04 -5.09 7.46
CA ALA A 45 0.67 -6.34 7.65
C ALA A 45 -0.33 -7.49 7.81
N ILE A 46 0.08 -8.64 7.33
CA ILE A 46 -0.70 -9.86 7.44
C ILE A 46 0.24 -11.01 7.83
N GLY A 47 -0.18 -11.81 8.79
CA GLY A 47 0.59 -12.93 9.30
C GLY A 47 -0.33 -13.90 9.98
N LEU A 48 -0.16 -14.12 11.28
CA LEU A 48 -1.07 -14.97 12.04
C LEU A 48 -2.47 -14.34 12.11
N ASP A 49 -2.54 -13.02 12.18
CA ASP A 49 -3.80 -12.28 12.12
C ASP A 49 -4.00 -11.72 10.72
N VAL A 50 -5.25 -11.54 10.32
CA VAL A 50 -5.61 -10.94 9.03
C VAL A 50 -5.15 -9.50 8.96
N HIS A 51 -5.30 -8.77 10.07
CA HIS A 51 -4.82 -7.39 10.19
C HIS A 51 -3.83 -7.30 11.34
N GLU A 52 -2.61 -6.91 11.04
CA GLU A 52 -1.57 -6.69 12.06
C GLU A 52 -0.79 -5.42 11.74
N ARG A 53 -0.07 -4.94 12.75
CA ARG A 53 0.89 -3.85 12.56
C ARG A 53 2.16 -4.36 11.88
N PRO A 54 2.92 -3.48 11.17
CA PRO A 54 2.56 -2.09 10.92
C PRO A 54 1.51 -1.93 9.81
N PHE A 55 0.96 -0.73 9.70
CA PHE A 55 0.01 -0.38 8.65
C PHE A 55 0.68 0.51 7.61
N LEU A 56 0.42 0.26 6.33
CA LEU A 56 0.90 1.13 5.25
C LEU A 56 -0.05 2.33 5.15
N SER A 57 0.12 3.27 6.06
CA SER A 57 -0.79 4.40 6.27
C SER A 57 -0.02 5.70 6.45
N VAL A 58 -0.74 6.82 6.44
CA VAL A 58 -0.18 8.16 6.53
C VAL A 58 0.62 8.38 7.82
N GLU A 59 0.17 7.82 8.92
CA GLU A 59 0.74 8.08 10.25
C GLU A 59 1.75 7.04 10.73
N ASP A 60 1.90 5.91 10.02
CA ASP A 60 2.76 4.84 10.50
C ASP A 60 4.21 5.05 10.05
N GLU A 61 5.09 5.33 11.00
CA GLU A 61 6.51 5.60 10.75
C GLU A 61 7.41 4.38 10.95
N THR A 62 6.82 3.19 11.05
CA THR A 62 7.59 1.96 11.26
C THR A 62 8.47 1.67 10.04
N PRO A 63 9.79 1.47 10.23
CA PRO A 63 10.65 1.02 9.14
C PRO A 63 10.31 -0.42 8.76
N LEU A 64 10.23 -0.70 7.47
CA LEU A 64 9.99 -2.06 7.00
C LEU A 64 11.26 -2.89 7.10
N GLU A 65 11.08 -4.19 7.33
CA GLU A 65 12.17 -5.15 7.39
C GLU A 65 11.94 -6.24 6.36
N GLU A 66 13.02 -6.79 5.83
CA GLU A 66 12.95 -7.88 4.87
C GLU A 66 12.15 -9.05 5.45
N GLY A 67 11.29 -9.63 4.65
CA GLY A 67 10.44 -10.75 5.06
C GLY A 67 9.09 -10.35 5.63
N MET A 68 8.86 -9.08 5.95
CA MET A 68 7.53 -8.63 6.35
C MET A 68 6.55 -8.82 5.19
N THR A 69 5.31 -9.20 5.51
CA THR A 69 4.26 -9.40 4.52
C THR A 69 3.13 -8.40 4.73
N PHE A 70 2.64 -7.86 3.62
CA PHE A 70 1.61 -6.82 3.62
C PHE A 70 0.58 -7.09 2.54
N THR A 71 -0.61 -6.56 2.73
CA THR A 71 -1.54 -6.42 1.63
C THR A 71 -1.18 -5.18 0.83
N ASP A 72 -1.40 -5.24 -0.47
CA ASP A 72 -1.22 -4.15 -1.41
C ASP A 72 -2.59 -3.94 -2.04
N GLU A 73 -3.41 -3.08 -1.42
CA GLU A 73 -4.84 -3.00 -1.70
C GLU A 73 -5.37 -1.58 -1.83
N PRO A 74 -4.78 -0.75 -2.69
CA PRO A 74 -5.31 0.58 -2.89
C PRO A 74 -6.75 0.52 -3.39
N SER A 75 -7.57 1.43 -2.90
CA SER A 75 -8.97 1.52 -3.32
C SER A 75 -9.35 2.96 -3.58
N ILE A 76 -10.23 3.16 -4.55
CA ILE A 76 -10.80 4.46 -4.87
C ILE A 76 -12.32 4.33 -4.76
N LEU A 77 -12.93 5.23 -3.97
CA LEU A 77 -14.37 5.30 -3.82
C LEU A 77 -14.85 6.59 -4.51
N LEU A 78 -15.73 6.43 -5.48
CA LEU A 78 -16.34 7.55 -6.19
C LEU A 78 -17.76 7.71 -5.69
N ASP A 79 -18.05 8.86 -5.08
CA ASP A 79 -19.35 9.13 -4.47
C ASP A 79 -20.49 8.88 -5.46
N SER A 80 -21.52 8.18 -4.99
CA SER A 80 -22.75 7.87 -5.73
C SER A 80 -22.55 7.07 -7.02
N ARG A 81 -21.35 6.53 -7.26
CA ARG A 81 -21.02 5.77 -8.47
C ARG A 81 -20.58 4.35 -8.15
N PHE A 82 -19.30 4.19 -7.87
CA PHE A 82 -18.74 2.88 -7.61
C PHE A 82 -17.39 3.01 -6.88
N GLY A 83 -16.90 1.88 -6.39
CA GLY A 83 -15.56 1.79 -5.83
C GLY A 83 -14.75 0.75 -6.58
N VAL A 84 -13.44 0.91 -6.60
CA VAL A 84 -12.50 -0.04 -7.18
C VAL A 84 -11.42 -0.34 -6.16
N ARG A 85 -11.13 -1.62 -5.96
CA ARG A 85 -10.00 -2.09 -5.16
C ARG A 85 -9.32 -3.21 -5.92
N VAL A 86 -7.99 -3.14 -5.96
CA VAL A 86 -7.16 -4.24 -6.46
C VAL A 86 -6.29 -4.66 -5.29
N GLU A 87 -6.27 -5.96 -4.99
CA GLU A 87 -5.58 -6.46 -3.80
C GLU A 87 -4.67 -7.64 -4.14
N ASP A 88 -3.45 -7.57 -3.64
CA ASP A 88 -2.47 -8.65 -3.64
C ASP A 88 -1.79 -8.72 -2.28
N VAL A 89 -1.05 -9.78 -2.03
CA VAL A 89 -0.18 -9.91 -0.86
C VAL A 89 1.26 -9.86 -1.34
N ILE A 90 2.07 -9.07 -0.65
CA ILE A 90 3.48 -8.90 -1.01
C ILE A 90 4.39 -9.23 0.18
N ALA A 91 5.62 -9.62 -0.13
CA ALA A 91 6.69 -9.75 0.85
C ALA A 91 7.75 -8.69 0.57
N VAL A 92 8.26 -8.07 1.63
CA VAL A 92 9.36 -7.09 1.51
C VAL A 92 10.65 -7.81 1.17
N THR A 93 11.30 -7.42 0.09
CA THR A 93 12.63 -7.94 -0.30
C THR A 93 13.59 -6.77 -0.49
N ALA A 94 14.88 -7.07 -0.63
CA ALA A 94 15.91 -6.07 -0.83
C ALA A 94 15.63 -5.18 -2.05
N SER A 95 14.90 -5.65 -3.04
CA SER A 95 14.62 -4.91 -4.28
C SER A 95 13.19 -4.38 -4.37
N GLY A 96 12.43 -4.44 -3.30
CA GLY A 96 11.03 -4.01 -3.26
C GLY A 96 10.10 -5.13 -2.86
N GLY A 97 8.80 -4.88 -2.93
CA GLY A 97 7.80 -5.91 -2.62
C GLY A 97 7.71 -6.96 -3.72
N ARG A 98 7.66 -8.22 -3.32
CA ARG A 98 7.49 -9.34 -4.23
C ARG A 98 6.08 -9.90 -4.08
N LEU A 99 5.39 -10.10 -5.19
CA LEU A 99 4.08 -10.75 -5.17
C LEU A 99 4.21 -12.20 -4.67
N LEU A 100 3.29 -12.58 -3.81
CA LEU A 100 3.23 -13.93 -3.30
C LEU A 100 2.23 -14.78 -4.06
#